data_42bf063df00ea9d282e4de50a5990a79
#
_entry.id   42bf063df00ea9d282e4de50a5990a79
#
_cell.length_a   1.000
_cell.length_b   1.000
_cell.length_c   1.000
_cell.angle_alpha   90.00
_cell.angle_beta   90.00
_cell.angle_gamma   90.00
#
_symmetry.space_group_name_H-M   'P 1'
#
loop_
_entity.id
_entity.type
_entity.pdbx_description
1 polymer ?
#
loop_
_entity_poly.entity_id
_entity_poly.type
_entity_poly.pdbx_seq_one_letter_code
_entity_poly.pdbx_strand_id
1 'polypeptide(L)'
;MQLTLFTDYSLRSLVYIALKTWDKGNLTTIKDISSDLRISNNHVVKVIHNLSRSGFIETLRGSHGGIRLARSPSEINLGDVVSATENFSCVLHCVHTECTFHQVCLFQGIMRRAATAFIKELSQNTLADLVSERDRLLSALETAPASAEQEGELCCLLTVGDDPGTAEGAAESTVSGQG
;
A
#
# COMPACT_ATOMS: atom_id res chain seq x y z
N MET A 1 9.72 6.17 7.43
CA MET A 1 9.20 6.55 6.09
C MET A 1 7.71 6.38 6.16
N GLN A 2 6.93 7.38 5.83
CA GLN A 2 5.47 7.34 5.90
C GLN A 2 4.92 7.47 4.49
N LEU A 3 4.03 6.56 4.10
CA LEU A 3 3.29 6.70 2.85
C LEU A 3 2.34 7.90 2.94
N THR A 4 2.10 8.55 1.80
CA THR A 4 1.17 9.68 1.75
C THR A 4 -0.26 9.22 1.98
N LEU A 5 -1.13 10.11 2.48
CA LEU A 5 -2.57 9.85 2.57
C LEU A 5 -3.18 9.49 1.20
N PHE A 6 -2.58 10.00 0.12
CA PHE A 6 -3.03 9.68 -1.23
C PHE A 6 -2.83 8.19 -1.56
N THR A 7 -1.68 7.64 -1.19
CA THR A 7 -1.38 6.21 -1.35
C THR A 7 -2.24 5.34 -0.45
N ASP A 8 -2.43 5.72 0.82
CA ASP A 8 -3.33 5.03 1.73
C ASP A 8 -4.77 4.97 1.18
N TYR A 9 -5.29 6.10 0.74
CA TYR A 9 -6.63 6.17 0.13
C TYR A 9 -6.73 5.36 -1.18
N SER A 10 -5.64 5.30 -1.95
CA SER A 10 -5.59 4.51 -3.19
C SER A 10 -5.67 3.01 -2.90
N LEU A 11 -4.89 2.52 -1.94
CA LEU A 11 -4.91 1.12 -1.53
C LEU A 11 -6.26 0.74 -0.93
N ARG A 12 -6.82 1.53 -0.02
CA ARG A 12 -8.16 1.29 0.56
C ARG A 12 -9.24 1.27 -0.51
N SER A 13 -9.18 2.20 -1.48
CA SER A 13 -10.15 2.24 -2.57
C SER A 13 -10.06 1.00 -3.46
N LEU A 14 -8.86 0.51 -3.77
CA LEU A 14 -8.66 -0.73 -4.54
C LEU A 14 -9.22 -1.96 -3.80
N VAL A 15 -8.94 -2.08 -2.50
CA VAL A 15 -9.50 -3.16 -1.65
C VAL A 15 -11.03 -3.09 -1.67
N TYR A 16 -11.61 -1.92 -1.45
CA TYR A 16 -13.06 -1.71 -1.48
C TYR A 16 -13.67 -2.11 -2.83
N ILE A 17 -13.10 -1.64 -3.95
CA ILE A 17 -13.57 -1.96 -5.29
C ILE A 17 -13.48 -3.47 -5.52
N ALA A 18 -12.39 -4.12 -5.14
CA ALA A 18 -12.23 -5.58 -5.25
C ALA A 18 -13.33 -6.32 -4.47
N LEU A 19 -13.58 -5.94 -3.22
CA LEU A 19 -14.60 -6.57 -2.37
C LEU A 19 -16.02 -6.44 -2.93
N LYS A 20 -16.35 -5.30 -3.52
CA LYS A 20 -17.71 -4.99 -3.98
C LYS A 20 -17.99 -5.45 -5.40
N THR A 21 -16.98 -5.51 -6.28
CA THR A 21 -17.22 -5.64 -7.73
C THR A 21 -16.69 -6.92 -8.34
N TRP A 22 -15.58 -7.51 -7.82
CA TRP A 22 -14.85 -8.53 -8.54
C TRP A 22 -15.68 -9.80 -8.85
N ASP A 23 -16.32 -10.40 -7.83
CA ASP A 23 -17.04 -11.67 -8.03
C ASP A 23 -18.50 -11.51 -8.51
N LYS A 24 -19.04 -10.29 -8.43
CA LYS A 24 -20.48 -10.04 -8.64
C LYS A 24 -20.80 -9.36 -9.94
N GLY A 25 -19.78 -8.92 -10.70
CA GLY A 25 -19.98 -8.09 -11.90
C GLY A 25 -20.63 -6.74 -11.61
N ASN A 26 -20.74 -6.37 -10.34
CA ASN A 26 -21.32 -5.11 -9.89
C ASN A 26 -20.38 -3.95 -10.19
N LEU A 27 -20.91 -2.75 -10.18
CA LEU A 27 -20.15 -1.51 -10.22
C LEU A 27 -20.32 -0.79 -8.88
N THR A 28 -19.30 -0.04 -8.46
CA THR A 28 -19.38 0.87 -7.33
C THR A 28 -19.27 2.31 -7.81
N THR A 29 -19.59 3.27 -6.97
CA THR A 29 -19.53 4.70 -7.30
C THR A 29 -18.56 5.44 -6.39
N ILE A 30 -18.13 6.64 -6.81
CA ILE A 30 -17.34 7.54 -5.96
C ILE A 30 -18.06 7.82 -4.64
N LYS A 31 -19.39 7.96 -4.68
CA LYS A 31 -20.21 8.22 -3.49
C LYS A 31 -20.14 7.04 -2.51
N ASP A 32 -20.27 5.81 -2.99
CA ASP A 32 -20.20 4.62 -2.14
C ASP A 32 -18.81 4.49 -1.49
N ILE A 33 -17.75 4.65 -2.28
CA ILE A 33 -16.36 4.63 -1.79
C ILE A 33 -16.16 5.72 -0.71
N SER A 34 -16.61 6.94 -0.99
CA SER A 34 -16.48 8.08 -0.09
C SER A 34 -17.24 7.84 1.22
N SER A 35 -18.47 7.33 1.15
CA SER A 35 -19.32 7.04 2.30
C SER A 35 -18.76 5.92 3.16
N ASP A 36 -18.49 4.76 2.55
CA ASP A 36 -18.12 3.54 3.28
C ASP A 36 -16.70 3.62 3.86
N LEU A 37 -15.76 4.26 3.15
CA LEU A 37 -14.39 4.46 3.62
C LEU A 37 -14.18 5.76 4.42
N ARG A 38 -15.21 6.63 4.50
CA ARG A 38 -15.13 7.95 5.17
C ARG A 38 -14.01 8.84 4.65
N ILE A 39 -13.75 8.77 3.37
CA ILE A 39 -12.79 9.61 2.66
C ILE A 39 -13.58 10.71 1.97
N SER A 40 -13.11 11.97 2.07
CA SER A 40 -13.81 13.07 1.39
C SER A 40 -13.96 12.80 -0.11
N ASN A 41 -15.11 13.17 -0.66
CA ASN A 41 -15.42 12.97 -2.08
C ASN A 41 -14.32 13.55 -3.00
N ASN A 42 -13.76 14.71 -2.63
CA ASN A 42 -12.70 15.36 -3.40
C ASN A 42 -11.41 14.50 -3.45
N HIS A 43 -11.08 13.81 -2.36
CA HIS A 43 -9.94 12.90 -2.35
C HIS A 43 -10.23 11.65 -3.18
N VAL A 44 -11.41 11.05 -3.03
CA VAL A 44 -11.79 9.87 -3.82
C VAL A 44 -11.77 10.18 -5.32
N VAL A 45 -12.29 11.33 -5.75
CA VAL A 45 -12.22 11.75 -7.18
C VAL A 45 -10.78 11.74 -7.70
N LYS A 46 -9.84 12.32 -6.95
CA LYS A 46 -8.41 12.37 -7.34
C LYS A 46 -7.79 10.97 -7.40
N VAL A 47 -8.09 10.14 -6.39
CA VAL A 47 -7.63 8.74 -6.31
C VAL A 47 -8.14 7.94 -7.50
N ILE A 48 -9.44 7.97 -7.76
CA ILE A 48 -10.06 7.23 -8.87
C ILE A 48 -9.50 7.69 -10.22
N HIS A 49 -9.29 8.99 -10.41
CA HIS A 49 -8.66 9.50 -11.62
C HIS A 49 -7.25 8.97 -11.82
N ASN A 50 -6.42 8.94 -10.76
CA ASN A 50 -5.06 8.41 -10.83
C ASN A 50 -5.06 6.90 -11.09
N LEU A 51 -5.84 6.12 -10.34
CA LEU A 51 -5.94 4.67 -10.49
C LEU A 51 -6.43 4.26 -11.88
N SER A 52 -7.38 5.02 -12.46
CA SER A 52 -7.86 4.80 -13.82
C SER A 52 -6.78 5.09 -14.86
N ARG A 53 -6.03 6.20 -14.71
CA ARG A 53 -4.90 6.52 -15.60
C ARG A 53 -3.78 5.47 -15.54
N SER A 54 -3.57 4.89 -14.37
CA SER A 54 -2.57 3.84 -14.15
C SER A 54 -3.06 2.45 -14.55
N GLY A 55 -4.30 2.31 -15.03
CA GLY A 55 -4.85 1.06 -15.54
C GLY A 55 -5.21 0.03 -14.47
N PHE A 56 -5.38 0.44 -13.22
CA PHE A 56 -5.82 -0.46 -12.15
C PHE A 56 -7.34 -0.62 -12.11
N ILE A 57 -8.07 0.39 -12.54
CA ILE A 57 -9.54 0.41 -12.56
C ILE A 57 -10.06 0.95 -13.89
N GLU A 58 -11.31 0.62 -14.18
CA GLU A 58 -12.10 1.16 -15.27
C GLU A 58 -13.29 1.97 -14.74
N THR A 59 -13.60 3.08 -15.42
CA THR A 59 -14.77 3.90 -15.14
C THR A 59 -15.74 3.86 -16.32
N LEU A 60 -16.95 3.40 -16.08
CA LEU A 60 -18.03 3.34 -17.06
C LEU A 60 -18.95 4.56 -16.91
N ARG A 61 -19.25 5.26 -18.01
CA ARG A 61 -20.12 6.44 -18.02
C ARG A 61 -21.58 6.05 -18.26
N GLY A 62 -22.52 6.88 -17.82
CA GLY A 62 -23.97 6.74 -18.08
C GLY A 62 -24.77 6.44 -16.82
N SER A 63 -26.08 6.25 -16.98
CA SER A 63 -27.04 6.00 -15.88
C SER A 63 -26.78 4.70 -15.14
N HIS A 64 -26.14 3.73 -15.77
CA HIS A 64 -25.70 2.45 -15.20
C HIS A 64 -24.17 2.39 -15.12
N GLY A 65 -23.52 3.55 -15.09
CA GLY A 65 -22.07 3.65 -14.99
C GLY A 65 -21.56 3.39 -13.56
N GLY A 66 -20.25 3.26 -13.44
CA GLY A 66 -19.59 3.04 -12.15
C GLY A 66 -18.12 2.69 -12.33
N ILE A 67 -17.56 2.13 -11.30
CA ILE A 67 -16.14 1.82 -11.18
C ILE A 67 -15.99 0.33 -10.90
N ARG A 68 -15.03 -0.31 -11.57
CA ARG A 68 -14.60 -1.69 -11.31
C ARG A 68 -13.10 -1.83 -11.50
N LEU A 69 -12.54 -2.97 -11.09
CA LEU A 69 -11.16 -3.31 -11.43
C LEU A 69 -11.01 -3.50 -12.95
N ALA A 70 -9.88 -3.05 -13.51
CA ALA A 70 -9.54 -3.25 -14.92
C ALA A 70 -8.96 -4.65 -15.19
N ARG A 71 -8.45 -5.31 -14.15
CA ARG A 71 -7.83 -6.63 -14.22
C ARG A 71 -8.02 -7.39 -12.91
N SER A 72 -7.69 -8.68 -12.90
CA SER A 72 -7.80 -9.54 -11.72
C SER A 72 -7.03 -8.97 -10.52
N PRO A 73 -7.56 -9.10 -9.29
CA PRO A 73 -6.82 -8.73 -8.08
C PRO A 73 -5.43 -9.38 -7.99
N SER A 74 -5.26 -10.59 -8.50
CA SER A 74 -3.97 -11.30 -8.58
C SER A 74 -2.98 -10.70 -9.59
N GLU A 75 -3.46 -9.87 -10.52
CA GLU A 75 -2.64 -9.16 -11.51
C GLU A 75 -2.31 -7.72 -11.08
N ILE A 76 -2.85 -7.26 -9.95
CA ILE A 76 -2.57 -5.93 -9.39
C ILE A 76 -1.50 -6.07 -8.32
N ASN A 77 -0.27 -5.75 -8.68
CA ASN A 77 0.89 -5.81 -7.79
C ASN A 77 0.92 -4.58 -6.86
N LEU A 78 1.16 -4.79 -5.55
CA LEU A 78 1.15 -3.69 -4.58
C LEU A 78 2.33 -2.72 -4.75
N GLY A 79 3.47 -3.22 -5.20
CA GLY A 79 4.62 -2.37 -5.52
C GLY A 79 4.34 -1.43 -6.69
N ASP A 80 3.59 -1.90 -7.71
CA ASP A 80 3.17 -1.07 -8.83
C ASP A 80 2.18 0.02 -8.39
N VAL A 81 1.21 -0.32 -7.53
CA VAL A 81 0.25 0.65 -6.98
C VAL A 81 0.98 1.75 -6.22
N VAL A 82 1.86 1.36 -5.30
CA VAL A 82 2.61 2.33 -4.48
C VAL A 82 3.56 3.16 -5.36
N SER A 83 4.20 2.58 -6.36
CA SER A 83 5.04 3.31 -7.31
C SER A 83 4.27 4.31 -8.18
N ALA A 84 2.98 4.03 -8.46
CA ALA A 84 2.12 4.94 -9.22
C ALA A 84 1.55 6.09 -8.37
N THR A 85 1.58 5.97 -7.04
CA THR A 85 0.99 6.94 -6.11
C THR A 85 2.03 7.72 -5.30
N GLU A 86 3.25 7.20 -5.18
CA GLU A 86 4.37 7.84 -4.47
C GLU A 86 5.46 8.30 -5.42
N ASN A 87 6.13 9.35 -5.05
CA ASN A 87 7.32 9.81 -5.76
C ASN A 87 8.59 9.39 -5.03
N PHE A 88 9.05 8.17 -5.30
CA PHE A 88 10.30 7.65 -4.71
C PHE A 88 11.58 8.22 -5.30
N SER A 89 11.52 8.96 -6.40
CA SER A 89 12.71 9.65 -6.94
C SER A 89 13.24 10.75 -6.02
N CYS A 90 12.41 11.17 -5.05
CA CYS A 90 12.72 12.23 -4.08
C CYS A 90 12.54 11.79 -2.63
N VAL A 91 13.03 10.60 -2.25
CA VAL A 91 13.05 10.17 -0.83
C VAL A 91 13.80 11.16 0.06
N LEU A 92 14.72 11.91 -0.54
CA LEU A 92 15.38 13.05 0.07
C LEU A 92 15.11 14.28 -0.80
N HIS A 93 14.80 15.41 -0.18
CA HIS A 93 14.69 16.70 -0.88
C HIS A 93 16.04 17.20 -1.46
N CYS A 94 16.91 16.27 -1.86
CA CYS A 94 18.23 16.55 -2.43
C CYS A 94 18.20 16.97 -3.89
N VAL A 95 17.01 17.07 -4.51
CA VAL A 95 16.86 17.50 -5.92
C VAL A 95 17.07 19.00 -6.07
N HIS A 96 17.03 19.75 -4.99
CA HIS A 96 17.34 21.15 -5.00
C HIS A 96 18.86 21.32 -5.01
N THR A 97 19.34 22.03 -5.99
CA THR A 97 20.74 22.37 -6.33
C THR A 97 21.53 23.05 -5.20
N GLU A 98 20.92 23.27 -4.04
CA GLU A 98 21.49 23.98 -2.88
C GLU A 98 22.22 23.07 -1.88
N CYS A 99 22.17 21.75 -2.05
CA CYS A 99 22.89 20.85 -1.17
C CYS A 99 24.38 20.80 -1.53
N THR A 100 25.21 21.33 -0.66
CA THR A 100 26.68 21.37 -0.80
C THR A 100 27.31 19.99 -1.05
N PHE A 101 26.67 18.92 -0.57
CA PHE A 101 27.15 17.53 -0.69
C PHE A 101 26.56 16.76 -1.86
N HIS A 102 25.71 17.37 -2.70
CA HIS A 102 24.91 16.67 -3.71
C HIS A 102 25.76 15.75 -4.62
N GLN A 103 26.94 16.17 -5.05
CA GLN A 103 27.78 15.39 -5.97
C GLN A 103 28.58 14.26 -5.31
N VAL A 104 28.77 14.30 -3.99
CA VAL A 104 29.63 13.36 -3.25
C VAL A 104 28.86 12.59 -2.14
N CYS A 105 27.55 12.78 -2.07
CA CYS A 105 26.73 12.27 -1.00
C CYS A 105 26.47 10.76 -1.13
N LEU A 106 27.13 9.97 -0.30
CA LEU A 106 26.88 8.52 -0.21
C LEU A 106 25.47 8.21 0.33
N PHE A 107 24.91 9.07 1.18
CA PHE A 107 23.61 8.88 1.80
C PHE A 107 22.46 8.82 0.77
N GLN A 108 22.54 9.62 -0.30
CA GLN A 108 21.57 9.55 -1.40
C GLN A 108 21.50 8.16 -2.04
N GLY A 109 22.67 7.55 -2.26
CA GLY A 109 22.75 6.19 -2.80
C GLY A 109 22.19 5.15 -1.85
N ILE A 110 22.41 5.28 -0.54
CA ILE A 110 21.85 4.41 0.49
C ILE A 110 20.32 4.50 0.50
N MET A 111 19.77 5.72 0.54
CA MET A 111 18.32 5.94 0.56
C MET A 111 17.63 5.43 -0.70
N ARG A 112 18.26 5.58 -1.86
CA ARG A 112 17.72 5.01 -3.11
C ARG A 112 17.64 3.48 -3.06
N ARG A 113 18.67 2.81 -2.54
CA ARG A 113 18.63 1.35 -2.36
C ARG A 113 17.56 0.92 -1.36
N ALA A 114 17.41 1.65 -0.26
CA ALA A 114 16.36 1.39 0.72
C ALA A 114 14.94 1.52 0.12
N ALA A 115 14.69 2.58 -0.66
CA ALA A 115 13.43 2.75 -1.37
C ALA A 115 13.17 1.61 -2.39
N THR A 116 14.21 1.21 -3.13
CA THR A 116 14.10 0.06 -4.05
C THR A 116 13.78 -1.24 -3.31
N ALA A 117 14.42 -1.49 -2.17
CA ALA A 117 14.16 -2.67 -1.35
C ALA A 117 12.72 -2.66 -0.80
N PHE A 118 12.22 -1.50 -0.37
CA PHE A 118 10.84 -1.35 0.07
C PHE A 118 9.81 -1.69 -1.04
N ILE A 119 10.00 -1.14 -2.24
CA ILE A 119 9.11 -1.46 -3.37
C ILE A 119 9.23 -2.93 -3.75
N LYS A 120 10.42 -3.50 -3.74
CA LYS A 120 10.64 -4.92 -4.03
C LYS A 120 9.88 -5.81 -3.05
N GLU A 121 9.85 -5.47 -1.78
CA GLU A 121 9.11 -6.22 -0.76
C GLU A 121 7.60 -6.14 -1.00
N LEU A 122 7.07 -4.95 -1.26
CA LEU A 122 5.66 -4.78 -1.63
C LEU A 122 5.29 -5.54 -2.90
N SER A 123 6.23 -5.65 -3.85
CA SER A 123 6.02 -6.36 -5.12
C SER A 123 5.91 -7.88 -4.99
N GLN A 124 6.16 -8.43 -3.81
CA GLN A 124 5.91 -9.86 -3.53
C GLN A 124 4.42 -10.14 -3.29
N ASN A 125 3.61 -9.10 -3.12
CA ASN A 125 2.21 -9.20 -2.78
C ASN A 125 1.33 -8.54 -3.84
N THR A 126 0.10 -9.02 -3.95
CA THR A 126 -0.93 -8.56 -4.88
C THR A 126 -2.15 -8.03 -4.14
N LEU A 127 -3.07 -7.39 -4.85
CA LEU A 127 -4.36 -7.01 -4.27
C LEU A 127 -5.17 -8.24 -3.82
N ALA A 128 -4.98 -9.41 -4.45
CA ALA A 128 -5.64 -10.64 -4.03
C ALA A 128 -5.25 -11.04 -2.60
N ASP A 129 -3.98 -10.84 -2.23
CA ASP A 129 -3.50 -11.15 -0.88
C ASP A 129 -4.17 -10.26 0.17
N LEU A 130 -4.39 -8.96 -0.15
CA LEU A 130 -5.09 -8.03 0.73
C LEU A 130 -6.58 -8.37 0.92
N VAL A 131 -7.23 -8.99 -0.06
CA VAL A 131 -8.64 -9.35 0.01
C VAL A 131 -8.89 -10.83 0.30
N SER A 132 -7.86 -11.56 0.69
CA SER A 132 -7.94 -13.00 0.99
C SER A 132 -8.95 -13.32 2.11
N GLU A 133 -9.04 -12.49 3.14
CA GLU A 133 -10.01 -12.58 4.24
C GLU A 133 -11.28 -11.75 3.96
N ARG A 134 -11.92 -12.00 2.83
CA ARG A 134 -13.05 -11.22 2.31
C ARG A 134 -14.15 -10.97 3.32
N ASP A 135 -14.63 -12.02 3.98
CA ASP A 135 -15.78 -11.94 4.90
C ASP A 135 -15.48 -11.06 6.12
N ARG A 136 -14.26 -11.16 6.62
CA ARG A 136 -13.77 -10.32 7.72
C ARG A 136 -13.70 -8.83 7.31
N LEU A 137 -13.22 -8.56 6.11
CA LEU A 137 -13.14 -7.19 5.59
C LEU A 137 -14.53 -6.59 5.34
N LEU A 138 -15.47 -7.38 4.81
CA LEU A 138 -16.86 -6.94 4.61
C LEU A 138 -17.55 -6.65 5.96
N SER A 139 -17.40 -7.52 6.96
CA SER A 139 -17.91 -7.27 8.31
C SER A 139 -17.33 -6.02 8.93
N ALA A 140 -16.04 -5.73 8.72
CA ALA A 140 -15.41 -4.52 9.20
C ALA A 140 -15.99 -3.24 8.56
N LEU A 141 -16.34 -3.29 7.27
CA LEU A 141 -16.99 -2.16 6.59
C LEU A 141 -18.39 -1.89 7.15
N GLU A 142 -19.13 -2.93 7.58
CA GLU A 142 -20.48 -2.80 8.13
C GLU A 142 -20.47 -2.33 9.60
N THR A 143 -19.47 -2.74 10.38
CA THR A 143 -19.39 -2.46 11.82
C THR A 143 -18.61 -1.22 12.20
N ALA A 144 -17.97 -0.57 11.23
CA ALA A 144 -17.16 0.62 11.49
C ALA A 144 -18.01 1.73 12.17
N PRO A 145 -17.68 2.17 13.42
CA PRO A 145 -18.48 3.14 14.17
C PRO A 145 -18.55 4.48 13.45
N ALA A 146 -19.70 5.18 13.57
CA ALA A 146 -19.95 6.46 12.88
C ALA A 146 -19.06 7.63 13.35
N SER A 147 -18.29 7.45 14.41
CA SER A 147 -17.45 8.47 15.03
C SER A 147 -16.00 8.00 15.15
N ALA A 148 -15.23 8.12 14.06
CA ALA A 148 -13.79 8.20 14.12
C ALA A 148 -13.38 9.46 13.36
N GLU A 149 -13.65 10.62 13.99
CA GLU A 149 -12.94 11.84 13.64
C GLU A 149 -11.48 11.63 14.02
N GLN A 150 -10.66 11.69 13.00
CA GLN A 150 -9.23 12.03 12.98
C GLN A 150 -8.52 12.08 14.36
N GLU A 151 -8.01 10.95 14.80
CA GLU A 151 -6.80 10.97 15.58
C GLU A 151 -5.77 10.17 14.75
N GLY A 152 -4.96 10.92 14.02
CA GLY A 152 -3.84 10.42 13.23
C GLY A 152 -2.64 10.04 14.09
N GLU A 153 -2.88 9.25 15.11
CA GLU A 153 -1.85 8.87 16.07
C GLU A 153 -2.14 7.47 16.64
N LEU A 154 -2.05 6.44 15.81
CA LEU A 154 -1.75 5.07 16.29
C LEU A 154 -1.68 4.05 15.15
N CYS A 155 -0.71 4.16 14.26
CA CYS A 155 -0.40 3.08 13.35
C CYS A 155 1.11 2.75 13.30
N CYS A 156 1.78 2.82 14.44
CA CYS A 156 3.19 2.46 14.57
C CYS A 156 3.47 1.49 15.72
N LEU A 157 2.58 0.50 15.92
CA LEU A 157 2.90 -0.70 16.68
C LEU A 157 2.89 -1.89 15.73
N LEU A 158 3.81 -1.91 14.78
CA LEU A 158 4.28 -3.15 14.20
C LEU A 158 5.15 -3.83 15.27
N THR A 159 4.53 -4.64 16.11
CA THR A 159 5.22 -5.76 16.69
C THR A 159 5.65 -6.63 15.52
N VAL A 160 6.94 -6.63 15.22
CA VAL A 160 7.57 -7.65 14.39
C VAL A 160 7.29 -8.96 15.13
N GLY A 161 6.33 -9.73 14.60
CA GLY A 161 6.04 -11.06 15.10
C GLY A 161 7.29 -11.90 14.89
N ASP A 162 7.76 -12.50 15.99
CA ASP A 162 8.83 -13.47 16.00
C ASP A 162 8.56 -14.57 14.95
N ASP A 163 9.44 -14.67 14.00
CA ASP A 163 9.51 -15.80 13.07
C ASP A 163 10.07 -17.02 13.84
N PRO A 164 9.31 -18.10 14.12
CA PRO A 164 9.82 -19.27 14.81
C PRO A 164 10.48 -20.24 13.83
N GLY A 165 11.69 -19.94 13.41
CA GLY A 165 12.35 -20.84 12.48
C GLY A 165 13.79 -20.52 12.15
N THR A 166 14.70 -20.60 13.12
CA THR A 166 16.09 -21.09 12.90
C THR A 166 16.80 -21.28 14.24
N ALA A 167 16.49 -22.38 14.90
CA ALA A 167 17.33 -22.92 15.94
C ALA A 167 17.79 -24.30 15.50
N GLU A 168 18.98 -24.36 14.87
CA GLU A 168 19.78 -25.58 14.81
C GLU A 168 21.22 -25.23 14.40
N GLY A 169 22.19 -25.60 15.25
CA GLY A 169 23.57 -25.74 14.85
C GLY A 169 24.60 -24.84 15.51
N ALA A 170 24.72 -24.85 16.81
CA ALA A 170 25.99 -24.50 17.43
C ALA A 170 26.61 -25.78 18.02
N ALA A 171 27.48 -26.40 17.24
CA ALA A 171 28.35 -27.48 17.70
C ALA A 171 29.47 -26.89 18.52
N GLU A 172 29.66 -27.45 19.72
CA GLU A 172 30.82 -27.34 20.55
C GLU A 172 32.11 -27.66 19.81
N SER A 173 33.08 -26.81 19.93
CA SER A 173 34.49 -27.24 19.84
C SER A 173 35.28 -26.63 20.95
N THR A 174 35.41 -27.42 22.02
CA THR A 174 36.46 -27.36 23.03
C THR A 174 37.81 -27.49 22.35
N VAL A 175 38.70 -26.54 22.57
CA VAL A 175 40.14 -26.74 22.42
C VAL A 175 40.81 -26.32 23.71
N SER A 176 41.19 -27.32 24.44
CA SER A 176 42.12 -27.30 25.55
C SER A 176 43.57 -27.16 25.03
N GLY A 177 44.39 -26.49 25.79
CA GLY A 177 45.76 -26.92 25.97
C GLY A 177 46.88 -25.98 25.53
N GLN A 178 47.53 -25.46 26.50
CA GLN A 178 48.95 -25.61 26.85
C GLN A 178 50.01 -25.12 25.82
N GLY A 179 50.86 -24.25 26.29
CA GLY A 179 52.13 -23.86 25.71
C GLY A 179 52.56 -22.47 26.15
#